data_5d03bd9154cf50a726b3ce61fba8925e
#
_entry.id   5d03bd9154cf50a726b3ce61fba8925e
#
_cell.length_a   1.000
_cell.length_b   1.000
_cell.length_c   1.000
_cell.angle_alpha   90.00
_cell.angle_beta   90.00
_cell.angle_gamma   90.00
#
_symmetry.space_group_name_H-M   'P 1'
#
loop_
_entity.id
_entity.type
_entity.pdbx_description
1 polymer ?
#
loop_
_entity_poly.entity_id
_entity_poly.type
_entity_poly.pdbx_seq_one_letter_code
_entity_poly.pdbx_strand_id
1 'polypeptide(L)'
;MGKLPAYENISARHARASTFGLASRVGLLLGLTFCGFAAAQGAGGIHPALTDQWNFQLGAYRPKIDTTAFLNSSAGARGTQLSFEDDLGFDDSKTVPAFLAAVRLGERWRIEFEYLSLSRDSSRAINKNINWGDRSYTIGTVVNSDFDSDIYRLSGGYSFIKTNQAELGVSLGLHLTDFSLSLSASGVGGQKADALAPLPTIGLYGAYAIDSKWLVSGRLDYFSLNYGDYDGHLTNFTAGVDYRFTRNFGVGVAYRYIDYDVTVTKTSFNGGAEYKFSGPMLYVNASF
;
A
#
# COMPACT_ATOMS: atom_id res chain seq x y z
N MET A 1 -31.58 -28.15 58.48
CA MET A 1 -32.22 -28.55 57.21
C MET A 1 -32.49 -27.28 56.41
N GLY A 2 -31.63 -26.88 55.59
CA GLY A 2 -31.78 -25.70 54.72
C GLY A 2 -31.02 -25.97 53.42
N LYS A 3 -31.78 -26.14 52.34
CA LYS A 3 -31.31 -26.44 51.01
C LYS A 3 -30.55 -25.25 50.46
N LEU A 4 -29.33 -25.48 49.93
CA LEU A 4 -28.57 -24.57 49.08
C LEU A 4 -29.20 -24.49 47.69
N PRO A 5 -29.30 -23.32 47.05
CA PRO A 5 -29.72 -23.22 45.68
C PRO A 5 -28.59 -23.57 44.69
N ALA A 6 -28.95 -24.25 43.65
CA ALA A 6 -28.12 -24.70 42.57
C ALA A 6 -27.50 -23.51 41.78
N TYR A 7 -26.20 -23.60 41.52
CA TYR A 7 -25.51 -22.75 40.55
C TYR A 7 -25.89 -23.16 39.13
N GLU A 8 -26.67 -22.33 38.48
CA GLU A 8 -26.91 -22.46 37.03
C GLU A 8 -25.67 -22.05 36.23
N ASN A 9 -25.29 -22.97 35.41
CA ASN A 9 -24.21 -22.92 34.44
C ASN A 9 -24.53 -21.91 33.31
N ILE A 10 -23.93 -20.71 33.34
CA ILE A 10 -23.91 -19.79 32.16
C ILE A 10 -22.60 -19.98 31.45
N SER A 11 -22.55 -21.07 30.68
CA SER A 11 -21.53 -21.30 29.67
C SER A 11 -22.22 -21.37 28.32
N ALA A 12 -21.63 -20.71 27.34
CA ALA A 12 -21.96 -20.73 25.93
C ALA A 12 -22.98 -19.70 25.42
N ARG A 13 -22.44 -18.53 25.11
CA ARG A 13 -22.87 -17.75 23.91
C ARG A 13 -21.88 -16.62 23.70
N HIS A 14 -20.89 -16.80 22.83
CA HIS A 14 -20.33 -15.81 21.90
C HIS A 14 -19.16 -16.44 21.14
N ALA A 15 -19.52 -17.40 20.31
CA ALA A 15 -18.70 -17.76 19.14
C ALA A 15 -19.62 -17.64 17.92
N ARG A 16 -19.75 -16.44 17.39
CA ARG A 16 -20.16 -16.25 16.00
C ARG A 16 -18.97 -15.66 15.28
N ALA A 17 -18.21 -16.55 14.70
CA ALA A 17 -17.31 -16.24 13.60
C ALA A 17 -18.10 -15.56 12.48
N SER A 18 -17.79 -14.32 12.18
CA SER A 18 -18.24 -13.65 10.97
C SER A 18 -17.34 -14.06 9.80
N THR A 19 -17.44 -15.33 9.39
CA THR A 19 -16.89 -15.83 8.13
C THR A 19 -17.93 -15.72 7.03
N PHE A 20 -18.34 -14.51 6.68
CA PHE A 20 -19.10 -14.26 5.44
C PHE A 20 -18.97 -12.78 5.08
N GLY A 21 -18.13 -12.48 4.11
CA GLY A 21 -18.08 -11.14 3.56
C GLY A 21 -16.99 -10.83 2.55
N LEU A 22 -15.90 -11.60 2.48
CA LEU A 22 -14.79 -11.25 1.58
C LEU A 22 -14.78 -11.98 0.23
N ALA A 23 -15.46 -13.14 0.10
CA ALA A 23 -15.47 -13.89 -1.16
C ALA A 23 -16.38 -13.30 -2.25
N SER A 24 -17.24 -12.33 -1.92
CA SER A 24 -18.23 -11.78 -2.87
C SER A 24 -17.83 -10.47 -3.57
N ARG A 25 -16.74 -9.85 -3.17
CA ARG A 25 -16.32 -8.57 -3.79
C ARG A 25 -15.14 -8.66 -4.76
N VAL A 26 -14.41 -9.76 -4.77
CA VAL A 26 -13.32 -10.00 -5.73
C VAL A 26 -13.82 -10.53 -7.08
N GLY A 27 -15.03 -11.08 -7.12
CA GLY A 27 -15.61 -11.68 -8.33
C GLY A 27 -16.12 -10.69 -9.40
N LEU A 28 -16.18 -9.39 -9.13
CA LEU A 28 -16.83 -8.43 -10.05
C LEU A 28 -15.85 -7.58 -10.88
N LEU A 29 -14.56 -7.72 -10.71
CA LEU A 29 -13.54 -6.94 -11.44
C LEU A 29 -12.78 -7.71 -12.53
N LEU A 30 -13.00 -9.00 -12.67
CA LEU A 30 -12.43 -9.84 -13.74
C LEU A 30 -13.30 -9.96 -14.99
N GLY A 31 -14.43 -9.26 -15.04
CA GLY A 31 -15.36 -9.23 -16.16
C GLY A 31 -15.13 -8.09 -17.17
N LEU A 32 -13.94 -7.52 -17.24
CA LEU A 32 -13.58 -6.73 -18.42
C LEU A 32 -13.38 -7.71 -19.58
N THR A 33 -14.49 -8.04 -20.22
CA THR A 33 -14.53 -8.60 -21.56
C THR A 33 -13.53 -7.85 -22.40
N PHE A 34 -12.45 -8.55 -22.81
CA PHE A 34 -11.66 -8.22 -23.98
C PHE A 34 -12.59 -8.31 -25.19
N CYS A 35 -13.52 -7.37 -25.33
CA CYS A 35 -14.17 -7.10 -26.60
C CYS A 35 -13.07 -6.70 -27.55
N GLY A 36 -12.88 -7.53 -28.58
CA GLY A 36 -11.86 -7.42 -29.57
C GLY A 36 -11.67 -5.97 -30.04
N PHE A 37 -10.60 -5.35 -29.60
CA PHE A 37 -10.03 -4.23 -30.33
C PHE A 37 -9.52 -4.82 -31.64
N ALA A 38 -10.35 -4.74 -32.68
CA ALA A 38 -9.89 -4.90 -34.04
C ALA A 38 -8.71 -3.94 -34.19
N ALA A 39 -7.53 -4.49 -34.31
CA ALA A 39 -6.30 -3.73 -34.51
C ALA A 39 -6.48 -2.89 -35.78
N ALA A 40 -6.75 -1.61 -35.60
CA ALA A 40 -6.41 -0.64 -36.61
C ALA A 40 -4.88 -0.74 -36.75
N GLN A 41 -4.40 -1.41 -37.78
CA GLN A 41 -2.99 -1.43 -38.14
C GLN A 41 -2.62 -0.01 -38.57
N GLY A 42 -2.43 0.88 -37.60
CA GLY A 42 -1.75 2.13 -37.82
C GLY A 42 -0.29 1.83 -38.12
N ALA A 43 0.21 2.36 -39.21
CA ALA A 43 1.63 2.33 -39.60
C ALA A 43 2.46 3.19 -38.63
N GLY A 44 2.47 2.83 -37.33
CA GLY A 44 3.21 3.48 -36.26
C GLY A 44 4.30 2.53 -35.75
N GLY A 45 5.54 3.02 -35.65
CA GLY A 45 6.66 2.23 -35.10
C GLY A 45 6.35 1.70 -33.69
N ILE A 46 7.13 0.72 -33.25
CA ILE A 46 7.01 0.08 -31.91
C ILE A 46 7.19 1.15 -30.83
N HIS A 47 6.35 1.12 -29.80
CA HIS A 47 6.49 2.03 -28.67
C HIS A 47 7.76 1.68 -27.86
N PRO A 48 8.68 2.64 -27.63
CA PRO A 48 9.99 2.35 -27.03
C PRO A 48 9.93 1.62 -25.69
N ALA A 49 8.99 1.94 -24.81
CA ALA A 49 8.85 1.29 -23.51
C ALA A 49 8.61 -0.23 -23.60
N LEU A 50 8.15 -0.75 -24.73
CA LEU A 50 7.98 -2.20 -24.95
C LEU A 50 9.28 -2.91 -25.33
N THR A 51 10.27 -2.18 -25.83
CA THR A 51 11.51 -2.76 -26.39
C THR A 51 12.77 -2.32 -25.67
N ASP A 52 12.76 -1.13 -25.08
CA ASP A 52 13.94 -0.57 -24.44
C ASP A 52 14.35 -1.38 -23.22
N GLN A 53 15.65 -1.47 -23.01
CA GLN A 53 16.24 -2.23 -21.92
C GLN A 53 16.05 -1.54 -20.58
N TRP A 54 16.20 -0.22 -20.52
CA TRP A 54 16.09 0.57 -19.30
C TRP A 54 14.87 1.47 -19.35
N ASN A 55 14.16 1.56 -18.27
CA ASN A 55 13.07 2.52 -18.08
C ASN A 55 13.20 3.18 -16.70
N PHE A 56 13.09 4.50 -16.66
CA PHE A 56 13.12 5.31 -15.44
C PHE A 56 11.90 6.20 -15.40
N GLN A 57 11.31 6.35 -14.23
CA GLN A 57 10.23 7.29 -13.98
C GLN A 57 10.54 8.08 -12.72
N LEU A 58 10.34 9.39 -12.79
CA LEU A 58 10.45 10.30 -11.65
C LEU A 58 9.20 11.17 -11.63
N GLY A 59 8.49 11.19 -10.52
CA GLY A 59 7.21 11.85 -10.46
C GLY A 59 6.83 12.39 -9.10
N ALA A 60 5.66 12.99 -9.09
CA ALA A 60 4.96 13.45 -7.92
C ALA A 60 3.65 12.67 -7.78
N TYR A 61 3.46 12.03 -6.65
CA TYR A 61 2.25 11.32 -6.27
C TYR A 61 1.51 12.12 -5.20
N ARG A 62 0.23 12.42 -5.41
CA ARG A 62 -0.60 13.13 -4.44
C ARG A 62 -1.79 12.27 -4.02
N PRO A 63 -1.59 11.35 -3.07
CA PRO A 63 -2.66 10.52 -2.55
C PRO A 63 -3.59 11.30 -1.61
N LYS A 64 -4.83 10.84 -1.52
CA LYS A 64 -5.60 10.87 -0.28
C LYS A 64 -5.09 9.73 0.61
N ILE A 65 -4.88 10.04 1.88
CA ILE A 65 -4.25 9.16 2.87
C ILE A 65 -5.27 8.90 3.98
N ASP A 66 -5.39 7.65 4.39
CA ASP A 66 -6.18 7.23 5.53
C ASP A 66 -5.34 6.23 6.33
N THR A 67 -5.03 6.57 7.57
CA THR A 67 -4.10 5.82 8.39
C THR A 67 -4.71 5.53 9.74
N THR A 68 -4.81 4.26 10.11
CA THR A 68 -5.16 3.85 11.47
C THR A 68 -4.08 2.96 12.05
N ALA A 69 -3.80 3.11 13.34
CA ALA A 69 -2.87 2.23 14.04
C ALA A 69 -3.25 2.07 15.50
N PHE A 70 -2.77 1.01 16.12
CA PHE A 70 -2.81 0.80 17.56
C PHE A 70 -1.50 0.18 18.05
N LEU A 71 -1.13 0.50 19.27
CA LEU A 71 0.02 -0.09 19.95
C LEU A 71 -0.37 -0.47 21.37
N ASN A 72 -0.33 -1.74 21.68
CA ASN A 72 -0.58 -2.25 23.03
C ASN A 72 0.62 -2.00 23.95
N SER A 73 0.39 -1.92 25.24
CA SER A 73 1.48 -1.74 26.22
C SER A 73 2.34 -2.99 26.33
N SER A 74 3.55 -2.85 26.83
CA SER A 74 4.45 -3.97 27.14
C SER A 74 3.86 -4.94 28.18
N ALA A 75 2.96 -4.46 29.05
CA ALA A 75 2.20 -5.26 30.00
C ALA A 75 0.94 -5.91 29.41
N GLY A 76 0.67 -5.77 28.11
CA GLY A 76 -0.47 -6.35 27.42
C GLY A 76 -1.78 -5.56 27.54
N ALA A 77 -1.77 -4.35 28.12
CA ALA A 77 -2.95 -3.49 28.11
C ALA A 77 -3.24 -3.01 26.68
N ARG A 78 -4.53 -3.00 26.30
CA ARG A 78 -4.97 -2.62 24.96
C ARG A 78 -4.71 -1.15 24.67
N GLY A 79 -4.02 -0.86 23.59
CA GLY A 79 -3.84 0.48 23.05
C GLY A 79 -5.10 1.05 22.42
N THR A 80 -5.16 2.36 22.31
CA THR A 80 -6.23 3.05 21.58
C THR A 80 -5.99 2.91 20.10
N GLN A 81 -7.03 2.51 19.34
CA GLN A 81 -6.99 2.62 17.88
C GLN A 81 -7.09 4.10 17.50
N LEU A 82 -6.12 4.58 16.78
CA LEU A 82 -5.98 5.98 16.36
C LEU A 82 -6.20 6.11 14.87
N SER A 83 -7.04 7.05 14.46
CA SER A 83 -6.98 7.65 13.13
C SER A 83 -5.97 8.80 13.15
N PHE A 84 -5.01 8.78 12.26
CA PHE A 84 -3.97 9.80 12.23
C PHE A 84 -4.56 11.14 11.79
N GLU A 85 -5.45 11.11 10.84
CA GLU A 85 -6.10 12.28 10.29
C GLU A 85 -7.12 12.88 11.28
N ASP A 86 -8.00 12.05 11.85
CA ASP A 86 -9.10 12.52 12.70
C ASP A 86 -8.64 12.79 14.14
N ASP A 87 -7.84 11.91 14.74
CA ASP A 87 -7.45 11.96 16.15
C ASP A 87 -6.19 12.79 16.38
N LEU A 88 -5.18 12.63 15.50
CA LEU A 88 -3.89 13.30 15.66
C LEU A 88 -3.78 14.58 14.80
N GLY A 89 -4.67 14.76 13.80
CA GLY A 89 -4.74 15.97 12.97
C GLY A 89 -3.69 16.04 11.87
N PHE A 90 -3.22 14.90 11.40
CA PHE A 90 -2.39 14.86 10.19
C PHE A 90 -3.20 15.28 8.96
N ASP A 91 -2.53 15.89 7.99
CA ASP A 91 -3.13 16.17 6.70
C ASP A 91 -3.52 14.86 5.99
N ASP A 92 -4.71 14.83 5.38
CA ASP A 92 -5.24 13.68 4.63
C ASP A 92 -4.67 13.57 3.22
N SER A 93 -3.81 14.50 2.81
CA SER A 93 -3.13 14.46 1.52
C SER A 93 -1.78 15.16 1.56
N LYS A 94 -0.78 14.57 0.90
CA LYS A 94 0.55 15.19 0.74
C LYS A 94 1.13 14.80 -0.61
N THR A 95 1.79 15.75 -1.28
CA THR A 95 2.53 15.43 -2.51
C THR A 95 3.88 14.84 -2.13
N VAL A 96 4.16 13.65 -2.63
CA VAL A 96 5.38 12.90 -2.34
C VAL A 96 6.13 12.55 -3.62
N PRO A 97 7.46 12.52 -3.60
CA PRO A 97 8.24 12.05 -4.73
C PRO A 97 8.04 10.54 -4.93
N ALA A 98 8.01 10.11 -6.19
CA ALA A 98 7.96 8.72 -6.56
C ALA A 98 9.04 8.43 -7.61
N PHE A 99 9.81 7.39 -7.40
CA PHE A 99 10.85 6.93 -8.31
C PHE A 99 10.61 5.48 -8.71
N LEU A 100 10.77 5.17 -10.00
CA LEU A 100 10.76 3.81 -10.52
C LEU A 100 11.91 3.63 -11.51
N ALA A 101 12.60 2.51 -11.39
CA ALA A 101 13.59 2.03 -12.36
C ALA A 101 13.24 0.60 -12.75
N ALA A 102 13.32 0.31 -14.05
CA ALA A 102 13.13 -1.03 -14.56
C ALA A 102 14.22 -1.39 -15.56
N VAL A 103 14.65 -2.64 -15.53
CA VAL A 103 15.57 -3.20 -16.50
C VAL A 103 14.96 -4.46 -17.11
N ARG A 104 15.03 -4.57 -18.44
CA ARG A 104 14.63 -5.74 -19.20
C ARG A 104 15.85 -6.61 -19.47
N LEU A 105 15.74 -7.88 -19.11
CA LEU A 105 16.76 -8.90 -19.30
C LEU A 105 16.30 -9.85 -20.42
N GLY A 106 16.90 -9.69 -21.60
CA GLY A 106 16.39 -10.30 -22.81
C GLY A 106 15.03 -9.71 -23.23
N GLU A 107 14.15 -10.53 -23.80
CA GLU A 107 12.86 -10.04 -24.32
C GLU A 107 11.74 -10.06 -23.28
N ARG A 108 11.76 -11.03 -22.34
CA ARG A 108 10.60 -11.39 -21.50
C ARG A 108 10.80 -11.19 -20.02
N TRP A 109 12.02 -11.10 -19.53
CA TRP A 109 12.30 -10.89 -18.11
C TRP A 109 12.49 -9.41 -17.82
N ARG A 110 12.01 -8.97 -16.66
CA ARG A 110 12.21 -7.61 -16.16
C ARG A 110 12.45 -7.60 -14.65
N ILE A 111 13.26 -6.67 -14.20
CA ILE A 111 13.44 -6.34 -12.78
C ILE A 111 12.99 -4.90 -12.62
N GLU A 112 12.21 -4.63 -11.58
CA GLU A 112 11.73 -3.30 -11.24
C GLU A 112 12.07 -2.97 -9.80
N PHE A 113 12.52 -1.75 -9.60
CA PHE A 113 12.69 -1.13 -8.30
C PHE A 113 11.84 0.14 -8.23
N GLU A 114 11.15 0.34 -7.11
CA GLU A 114 10.35 1.53 -6.84
C GLU A 114 10.64 2.04 -5.43
N TYR A 115 10.64 3.35 -5.27
CA TYR A 115 10.78 4.04 -3.99
C TYR A 115 9.76 5.16 -3.87
N LEU A 116 9.10 5.21 -2.72
CA LEU A 116 8.16 6.24 -2.32
C LEU A 116 8.43 6.59 -0.86
N SER A 117 8.51 7.87 -0.54
CA SER A 117 8.74 8.36 0.83
C SER A 117 7.67 9.36 1.23
N LEU A 118 7.06 9.13 2.39
CA LEU A 118 6.10 10.03 3.01
C LEU A 118 6.56 10.37 4.42
N SER A 119 6.64 11.68 4.72
CA SER A 119 6.84 12.21 6.06
C SER A 119 5.74 13.20 6.39
N ARG A 120 5.08 13.05 7.54
CA ARG A 120 4.01 13.92 8.03
C ARG A 120 4.23 14.27 9.49
N ASP A 121 3.89 15.48 9.86
CA ASP A 121 3.91 15.96 11.24
C ASP A 121 2.59 16.64 11.61
N SER A 122 2.26 16.65 12.88
CA SER A 122 1.09 17.33 13.42
C SER A 122 1.31 17.73 14.86
N SER A 123 0.66 18.81 15.30
CA SER A 123 0.58 19.25 16.69
C SER A 123 -0.86 19.65 16.99
N ARG A 124 -1.56 18.85 17.82
CA ARG A 124 -2.99 19.03 18.08
C ARG A 124 -3.37 18.72 19.52
N ALA A 125 -4.31 19.50 20.06
CA ALA A 125 -5.00 19.12 21.30
C ALA A 125 -5.95 17.96 21.01
N ILE A 126 -5.72 16.81 21.62
CA ILE A 126 -6.50 15.59 21.39
C ILE A 126 -7.90 15.68 22.01
N ASN A 127 -8.89 15.10 21.34
CA ASN A 127 -10.31 15.14 21.72
C ASN A 127 -10.79 13.89 22.48
N LYS A 128 -9.90 12.93 22.72
CA LYS A 128 -10.13 11.71 23.51
C LYS A 128 -8.87 11.31 24.27
N ASN A 129 -9.01 10.41 25.25
CA ASN A 129 -7.85 9.82 25.90
C ASN A 129 -7.17 8.83 24.94
N ILE A 130 -5.85 8.88 24.85
CA ILE A 130 -5.04 8.02 23.99
C ILE A 130 -4.10 7.19 24.86
N ASN A 131 -4.18 5.86 24.72
CA ASN A 131 -3.20 4.91 25.23
C ASN A 131 -2.36 4.41 24.05
N TRP A 132 -1.07 4.73 24.05
CA TRP A 132 -0.13 4.35 23.00
C TRP A 132 1.11 3.71 23.62
N GLY A 133 1.24 2.40 23.46
CA GLY A 133 2.26 1.64 24.17
C GLY A 133 2.12 1.81 25.69
N ASP A 134 3.22 2.20 26.34
CA ASP A 134 3.28 2.39 27.80
C ASP A 134 2.94 3.84 28.24
N ARG A 135 2.41 4.66 27.34
CA ARG A 135 2.03 6.05 27.63
C ARG A 135 0.53 6.29 27.48
N SER A 136 0.03 7.19 28.33
CA SER A 136 -1.37 7.64 28.30
C SER A 136 -1.40 9.16 28.20
N TYR A 137 -2.11 9.66 27.19
CA TYR A 137 -2.33 11.07 26.94
C TYR A 137 -3.79 11.38 27.22
N THR A 138 -4.06 12.34 28.11
CA THR A 138 -5.42 12.71 28.49
C THR A 138 -6.01 13.71 27.50
N ILE A 139 -7.34 13.67 27.35
CA ILE A 139 -8.09 14.62 26.52
C ILE A 139 -7.69 16.08 26.84
N GLY A 140 -7.54 16.90 25.80
CA GLY A 140 -7.09 18.30 25.90
C GLY A 140 -5.57 18.48 25.92
N THR A 141 -4.78 17.39 26.03
CA THR A 141 -3.32 17.47 25.92
C THR A 141 -2.93 17.81 24.48
N VAL A 142 -2.00 18.74 24.30
CA VAL A 142 -1.38 18.97 22.98
C VAL A 142 -0.35 17.87 22.74
N VAL A 143 -0.61 17.04 21.73
CA VAL A 143 0.26 15.96 21.29
C VAL A 143 0.96 16.39 20.00
N ASN A 144 2.30 16.29 20.00
CA ASN A 144 3.11 16.40 18.80
C ASN A 144 3.30 14.98 18.25
N SER A 145 3.05 14.84 16.98
CA SER A 145 3.03 13.55 16.28
C SER A 145 3.85 13.66 15.02
N ASP A 146 4.78 12.72 14.82
CA ASP A 146 5.61 12.60 13.62
C ASP A 146 5.43 11.21 13.03
N PHE A 147 5.16 11.12 11.74
CA PHE A 147 4.98 9.87 11.01
C PHE A 147 5.79 9.85 9.73
N ASP A 148 6.69 8.88 9.63
CA ASP A 148 7.49 8.61 8.46
C ASP A 148 7.17 7.22 7.90
N SER A 149 7.12 7.12 6.58
CA SER A 149 6.90 5.87 5.86
C SER A 149 7.72 5.83 4.58
N ASP A 150 8.70 4.94 4.53
CA ASP A 150 9.50 4.65 3.35
C ASP A 150 9.09 3.31 2.75
N ILE A 151 8.65 3.32 1.49
CA ILE A 151 8.18 2.16 0.76
C ILE A 151 9.18 1.83 -0.35
N TYR A 152 9.76 0.65 -0.28
CA TYR A 152 10.63 0.08 -1.30
C TYR A 152 9.95 -1.13 -1.92
N ARG A 153 9.91 -1.21 -3.24
CA ARG A 153 9.43 -2.40 -3.96
C ARG A 153 10.52 -2.88 -4.90
N LEU A 154 10.88 -4.14 -4.76
CA LEU A 154 11.73 -4.86 -5.72
C LEU A 154 10.92 -6.02 -6.30
N SER A 155 10.87 -6.15 -7.62
CA SER A 155 10.15 -7.25 -8.26
C SER A 155 10.85 -7.78 -9.50
N GLY A 156 10.77 -9.10 -9.68
CA GLY A 156 11.13 -9.81 -10.90
C GLY A 156 9.89 -10.25 -11.65
N GLY A 157 9.80 -9.98 -12.95
CA GLY A 157 8.64 -10.29 -13.77
C GLY A 157 8.98 -11.09 -15.02
N TYR A 158 8.01 -11.88 -15.49
CA TYR A 158 8.07 -12.61 -16.73
C TYR A 158 6.87 -12.29 -17.62
N SER A 159 7.13 -11.80 -18.84
CA SER A 159 6.11 -11.45 -19.83
C SER A 159 5.74 -12.68 -20.66
N PHE A 160 4.58 -13.27 -20.39
CA PHE A 160 4.08 -14.42 -21.15
C PHE A 160 3.41 -14.00 -22.47
N ILE A 161 2.85 -12.78 -22.55
CA ILE A 161 2.49 -12.12 -23.81
C ILE A 161 3.50 -11.01 -24.05
N LYS A 162 4.15 -11.06 -25.20
CA LYS A 162 5.11 -10.05 -25.64
C LYS A 162 5.04 -9.92 -27.16
N THR A 163 4.51 -8.79 -27.59
CA THR A 163 4.40 -8.41 -28.99
C THR A 163 4.93 -6.98 -29.19
N ASN A 164 4.94 -6.49 -30.39
CA ASN A 164 5.31 -5.11 -30.69
C ASN A 164 4.31 -4.08 -30.15
N GLN A 165 3.10 -4.51 -29.78
CA GLN A 165 2.02 -3.62 -29.36
C GLN A 165 1.56 -3.89 -27.92
N ALA A 166 1.75 -5.09 -27.39
CA ALA A 166 1.24 -5.48 -26.09
C ALA A 166 2.25 -6.29 -25.30
N GLU A 167 2.22 -6.10 -24.00
CA GLU A 167 2.95 -6.88 -23.01
C GLU A 167 1.99 -7.25 -21.88
N LEU A 168 2.01 -8.52 -21.45
CA LEU A 168 1.32 -8.98 -20.25
C LEU A 168 2.21 -10.00 -19.54
N GLY A 169 2.37 -9.84 -18.24
CA GLY A 169 3.27 -10.66 -17.46
C GLY A 169 2.86 -10.78 -16.01
N VAL A 170 3.49 -11.73 -15.34
CA VAL A 170 3.39 -11.95 -13.90
C VAL A 170 4.69 -11.59 -13.21
N SER A 171 4.63 -11.23 -11.95
CA SER A 171 5.82 -10.88 -11.16
C SER A 171 5.75 -11.47 -9.77
N LEU A 172 6.93 -11.70 -9.21
CA LEU A 172 7.14 -11.91 -7.78
C LEU A 172 7.90 -10.70 -7.25
N GLY A 173 7.46 -10.16 -6.13
CA GLY A 173 8.03 -8.96 -5.55
C GLY A 173 8.16 -9.03 -4.04
N LEU A 174 8.89 -8.08 -3.53
CA LEU A 174 9.02 -7.79 -2.10
C LEU A 174 8.74 -6.30 -1.91
N HIS A 175 7.71 -5.98 -1.13
CA HIS A 175 7.49 -4.65 -0.60
C HIS A 175 8.12 -4.59 0.79
N LEU A 176 9.03 -3.65 0.99
CA LEU A 176 9.60 -3.33 2.30
C LEU A 176 9.04 -1.97 2.68
N THR A 177 8.26 -1.92 3.74
CA THR A 177 7.77 -0.66 4.27
C THR A 177 8.35 -0.44 5.66
N ASP A 178 9.08 0.66 5.81
CA ASP A 178 9.64 1.12 7.07
C ASP A 178 8.72 2.21 7.64
N PHE A 179 8.09 1.93 8.78
CA PHE A 179 7.19 2.83 9.47
C PHE A 179 7.82 3.35 10.75
N SER A 180 7.66 4.63 10.99
CA SER A 180 8.02 5.27 12.26
C SER A 180 6.92 6.21 12.69
N LEU A 181 6.35 5.99 13.88
CA LEU A 181 5.40 6.90 14.52
C LEU A 181 5.91 7.32 15.90
N SER A 182 6.03 8.62 16.10
CA SER A 182 6.39 9.24 17.37
C SER A 182 5.24 10.09 17.88
N LEU A 183 4.81 9.84 19.11
CA LEU A 183 3.87 10.70 19.84
C LEU A 183 4.56 11.26 21.07
N SER A 184 4.45 12.58 21.29
CA SER A 184 5.05 13.24 22.45
C SER A 184 4.16 14.36 22.98
N ALA A 185 4.19 14.58 24.29
CA ALA A 185 3.50 15.69 24.94
C ALA A 185 4.27 16.19 26.15
N SER A 186 4.15 17.50 26.43
CA SER A 186 4.76 18.12 27.59
C SER A 186 4.21 17.48 28.89
N GLY A 187 5.11 17.11 29.80
CA GLY A 187 4.75 16.48 31.10
C GLY A 187 4.41 14.99 31.04
N VAL A 188 4.19 14.40 29.85
CA VAL A 188 3.93 12.96 29.67
C VAL A 188 5.16 12.24 29.13
N GLY A 189 5.93 12.93 28.29
CA GLY A 189 7.05 12.37 27.54
C GLY A 189 6.62 11.82 26.19
N GLY A 190 7.56 11.11 25.51
CA GLY A 190 7.37 10.55 24.18
C GLY A 190 7.30 9.04 24.18
N GLN A 191 6.63 8.49 23.18
CA GLN A 191 6.61 7.07 22.81
C GLN A 191 6.79 6.95 21.30
N LYS A 192 7.79 6.18 20.87
CA LYS A 192 8.06 5.88 19.48
C LYS A 192 7.72 4.41 19.17
N ALA A 193 7.18 4.17 18.01
CA ALA A 193 6.97 2.85 17.46
C ALA A 193 7.60 2.79 16.07
N ASP A 194 8.51 1.85 15.85
CA ASP A 194 9.15 1.58 14.58
C ASP A 194 8.79 0.17 14.13
N ALA A 195 8.47 -0.01 12.88
CA ALA A 195 8.15 -1.31 12.31
C ALA A 195 8.64 -1.43 10.87
N LEU A 196 9.34 -2.51 10.58
CA LEU A 196 9.70 -2.90 9.22
C LEU A 196 8.79 -4.06 8.78
N ALA A 197 8.01 -3.84 7.74
CA ALA A 197 7.07 -4.83 7.19
C ALA A 197 7.56 -5.35 5.82
N PRO A 198 8.19 -6.53 5.77
CA PRO A 198 8.52 -7.20 4.52
C PRO A 198 7.31 -8.01 4.03
N LEU A 199 6.69 -7.61 2.92
CA LEU A 199 5.52 -8.25 2.34
C LEU A 199 5.87 -8.82 0.96
N PRO A 200 6.05 -10.15 0.82
CA PRO A 200 6.23 -10.78 -0.47
C PRO A 200 4.93 -10.70 -1.28
N THR A 201 5.01 -10.36 -2.56
CA THR A 201 3.84 -10.11 -3.41
C THR A 201 3.87 -10.94 -4.68
N ILE A 202 2.70 -11.30 -5.16
CA ILE A 202 2.47 -11.79 -6.52
C ILE A 202 1.84 -10.66 -7.31
N GLY A 203 2.36 -10.38 -8.49
CA GLY A 203 1.87 -9.29 -9.33
C GLY A 203 1.45 -9.74 -10.73
N LEU A 204 0.55 -8.94 -11.29
CA LEU A 204 0.18 -8.96 -12.70
C LEU A 204 0.49 -7.58 -13.28
N TYR A 205 1.13 -7.52 -14.43
CA TYR A 205 1.37 -6.26 -15.12
C TYR A 205 1.09 -6.37 -16.61
N GLY A 206 0.71 -5.24 -17.21
CA GLY A 206 0.45 -5.18 -18.63
C GLY A 206 0.65 -3.77 -19.18
N ALA A 207 0.91 -3.73 -20.49
CA ALA A 207 1.02 -2.50 -21.25
C ALA A 207 0.50 -2.71 -22.67
N TYR A 208 -0.15 -1.69 -23.22
CA TYR A 208 -0.66 -1.67 -24.57
C TYR A 208 -0.29 -0.36 -25.26
N ALA A 209 0.45 -0.44 -26.34
CA ALA A 209 0.79 0.70 -27.19
C ALA A 209 -0.35 0.99 -28.15
N ILE A 210 -0.97 2.15 -28.00
CA ILE A 210 -1.97 2.63 -28.98
C ILE A 210 -1.26 2.96 -30.29
N ASP A 211 -0.12 3.62 -30.18
CA ASP A 211 0.81 3.92 -31.28
C ASP A 211 2.25 4.07 -30.75
N SER A 212 3.17 4.63 -31.53
CA SER A 212 4.56 4.84 -31.12
C SER A 212 4.75 5.90 -30.02
N LYS A 213 3.70 6.69 -29.69
CA LYS A 213 3.74 7.77 -28.72
C LYS A 213 2.89 7.52 -27.49
N TRP A 214 1.78 6.80 -27.64
CA TRP A 214 0.81 6.57 -26.56
C TRP A 214 0.86 5.14 -26.07
N LEU A 215 1.02 4.97 -24.75
CA LEU A 215 1.01 3.70 -24.06
C LEU A 215 0.03 3.75 -22.91
N VAL A 216 -0.79 2.72 -22.75
CA VAL A 216 -1.59 2.47 -21.55
C VAL A 216 -0.93 1.35 -20.79
N SER A 217 -0.80 1.48 -19.48
CA SER A 217 -0.20 0.47 -18.64
C SER A 217 -0.98 0.25 -17.35
N GLY A 218 -0.83 -0.94 -16.78
CA GLY A 218 -1.43 -1.29 -15.51
C GLY A 218 -0.60 -2.32 -14.76
N ARG A 219 -0.71 -2.28 -13.42
CA ARG A 219 -0.07 -3.21 -12.51
C ARG A 219 -0.96 -3.46 -11.31
N LEU A 220 -0.98 -4.69 -10.85
CA LEU A 220 -1.60 -5.12 -9.61
C LEU A 220 -0.62 -6.02 -8.85
N ASP A 221 -0.26 -5.67 -7.63
CA ASP A 221 0.48 -6.54 -6.71
C ASP A 221 -0.45 -6.89 -5.54
N TYR A 222 -0.40 -8.13 -5.12
CA TYR A 222 -1.25 -8.67 -4.06
C TYR A 222 -0.45 -9.55 -3.11
N PHE A 223 -0.76 -9.45 -1.83
CA PHE A 223 -0.28 -10.31 -0.76
C PHE A 223 -1.37 -10.50 0.28
N SER A 224 -1.47 -11.67 0.84
CA SER A 224 -2.28 -11.94 2.02
C SER A 224 -1.68 -13.14 2.76
N LEU A 225 -1.39 -12.96 4.02
CA LEU A 225 -0.86 -14.02 4.88
C LEU A 225 -1.45 -13.86 6.29
N ASN A 226 -1.98 -14.95 6.82
CA ASN A 226 -2.30 -15.10 8.22
C ASN A 226 -1.53 -16.31 8.75
N TYR A 227 -0.46 -16.07 9.48
CA TYR A 227 0.39 -17.14 9.98
C TYR A 227 1.01 -16.79 11.34
N GLY A 228 0.67 -17.59 12.36
CA GLY A 228 1.17 -17.41 13.73
C GLY A 228 0.80 -16.04 14.30
N ASP A 229 1.80 -15.26 14.66
CA ASP A 229 1.67 -13.94 15.26
C ASP A 229 1.53 -12.80 14.21
N TYR A 230 1.46 -13.13 12.93
CA TYR A 230 1.42 -12.15 11.84
C TYR A 230 0.15 -12.30 11.01
N ASP A 231 -0.55 -11.22 10.84
CA ASP A 231 -1.62 -11.04 9.85
C ASP A 231 -1.24 -9.88 8.96
N GLY A 232 -1.17 -10.11 7.65
CA GLY A 232 -0.74 -9.10 6.69
C GLY A 232 -1.49 -9.19 5.38
N HIS A 233 -1.92 -8.02 4.90
CA HIS A 233 -2.57 -7.84 3.61
C HIS A 233 -1.95 -6.65 2.87
N LEU A 234 -1.74 -6.82 1.55
CA LEU A 234 -1.32 -5.75 0.67
C LEU A 234 -2.04 -5.85 -0.67
N THR A 235 -2.61 -4.75 -1.10
CA THR A 235 -3.07 -4.54 -2.48
C THR A 235 -2.44 -3.26 -3.00
N ASN A 236 -1.68 -3.34 -4.10
CA ASN A 236 -1.14 -2.18 -4.80
C ASN A 236 -1.57 -2.24 -6.25
N PHE A 237 -2.38 -1.27 -6.67
CA PHE A 237 -2.87 -1.13 -8.02
C PHE A 237 -2.41 0.19 -8.62
N THR A 238 -1.96 0.16 -9.87
CA THR A 238 -1.59 1.35 -10.64
C THR A 238 -2.11 1.19 -12.07
N ALA A 239 -2.73 2.24 -12.61
CA ALA A 239 -3.07 2.31 -14.03
C ALA A 239 -2.71 3.68 -14.56
N GLY A 240 -2.14 3.75 -15.75
CA GLY A 240 -1.64 5.01 -16.30
C GLY A 240 -1.59 5.06 -17.82
N VAL A 241 -1.34 6.26 -18.29
CA VAL A 241 -1.17 6.59 -19.69
C VAL A 241 0.11 7.40 -19.85
N ASP A 242 0.95 7.00 -20.77
CA ASP A 242 2.21 7.64 -21.12
C ASP A 242 2.12 8.29 -22.50
N TYR A 243 2.72 9.45 -22.64
CA TYR A 243 2.92 10.14 -23.90
C TYR A 243 4.40 10.41 -24.16
N ARG A 244 4.91 9.97 -25.30
CA ARG A 244 6.29 10.20 -25.76
C ARG A 244 6.37 11.42 -26.66
N PHE A 245 7.14 12.42 -26.24
CA PHE A 245 7.45 13.59 -27.08
C PHE A 245 8.76 13.42 -27.84
N THR A 246 9.67 12.56 -27.37
CA THR A 246 10.83 12.07 -28.14
C THR A 246 10.89 10.55 -28.08
N ARG A 247 11.83 9.92 -28.82
CA ARG A 247 12.06 8.47 -28.74
C ARG A 247 12.34 8.01 -27.29
N ASN A 248 13.12 8.79 -26.56
CA ASN A 248 13.63 8.39 -25.23
C ASN A 248 12.87 9.02 -24.06
N PHE A 249 12.19 10.15 -24.26
CA PHE A 249 11.57 10.91 -23.17
C PHE A 249 10.07 11.09 -23.37
N GLY A 250 9.34 11.02 -22.26
CA GLY A 250 7.91 11.21 -22.23
C GLY A 250 7.43 11.72 -20.87
N VAL A 251 6.13 11.88 -20.79
CA VAL A 251 5.39 12.21 -19.56
C VAL A 251 4.26 11.21 -19.40
N GLY A 252 3.83 10.98 -18.15
CA GLY A 252 2.71 10.11 -17.89
C GLY A 252 1.86 10.59 -16.73
N VAL A 253 0.61 10.17 -16.77
CA VAL A 253 -0.33 10.31 -15.68
C VAL A 253 -0.80 8.95 -15.27
N ALA A 254 -0.91 8.70 -13.96
CA ALA A 254 -1.44 7.45 -13.45
C ALA A 254 -2.36 7.71 -12.26
N TYR A 255 -3.21 6.75 -11.98
CA TYR A 255 -3.91 6.63 -10.71
C TYR A 255 -3.37 5.42 -9.98
N ARG A 256 -3.06 5.61 -8.69
CA ARG A 256 -2.53 4.57 -7.83
C ARG A 256 -3.40 4.39 -6.61
N TYR A 257 -3.59 3.14 -6.22
CA TYR A 257 -4.24 2.71 -4.98
C TYR A 257 -3.32 1.73 -4.26
N ILE A 258 -3.08 1.99 -2.99
CA ILE A 258 -2.31 1.11 -2.09
C ILE A 258 -3.14 0.91 -0.84
N ASP A 259 -3.22 -0.33 -0.38
CA ASP A 259 -3.89 -0.74 0.85
C ASP A 259 -2.98 -1.73 1.59
N TYR A 260 -2.48 -1.30 2.73
CA TYR A 260 -1.72 -2.12 3.67
C TYR A 260 -2.55 -2.36 4.92
N ASP A 261 -2.59 -3.57 5.40
CA ASP A 261 -3.09 -3.95 6.72
C ASP A 261 -2.09 -4.94 7.32
N VAL A 262 -1.50 -4.58 8.43
CA VAL A 262 -0.50 -5.43 9.12
C VAL A 262 -0.79 -5.41 10.61
N THR A 263 -0.97 -6.59 11.18
CA THR A 263 -1.10 -6.81 12.63
C THR A 263 -0.05 -7.81 13.10
N VAL A 264 0.61 -7.48 14.21
CA VAL A 264 1.61 -8.33 14.87
C VAL A 264 1.22 -8.53 16.32
N THR A 265 1.14 -9.78 16.79
CA THR A 265 0.68 -10.16 18.13
C THR A 265 1.76 -10.86 18.95
N LYS A 266 3.01 -10.40 18.87
CA LYS A 266 4.12 -10.94 19.66
C LYS A 266 4.18 -10.36 21.06
N THR A 267 4.76 -11.13 21.99
CA THR A 267 5.01 -10.68 23.37
C THR A 267 5.90 -9.43 23.42
N SER A 268 6.86 -9.30 22.50
CA SER A 268 7.77 -8.15 22.42
C SER A 268 7.20 -6.94 21.66
N PHE A 269 6.17 -7.15 20.83
CA PHE A 269 5.50 -6.12 20.06
C PHE A 269 4.09 -6.60 19.72
N ASN A 270 3.08 -5.83 20.14
CA ASN A 270 1.69 -6.11 19.86
C ASN A 270 1.00 -4.83 19.36
N GLY A 271 0.77 -4.77 18.08
CA GLY A 271 0.22 -3.60 17.43
C GLY A 271 -0.19 -3.89 15.99
N GLY A 272 -0.85 -2.94 15.38
CA GLY A 272 -1.26 -3.04 13.99
C GLY A 272 -1.42 -1.68 13.36
N ALA A 273 -1.34 -1.66 12.04
CA ALA A 273 -1.53 -0.47 11.22
C ALA A 273 -2.27 -0.83 9.94
N GLU A 274 -3.28 -0.04 9.62
CA GLU A 274 -3.96 -0.01 8.33
C GLU A 274 -3.60 1.31 7.64
N TYR A 275 -3.18 1.24 6.39
CA TYR A 275 -2.59 2.37 5.69
C TYR A 275 -3.01 2.38 4.22
N LYS A 276 -3.86 3.33 3.87
CA LYS A 276 -4.45 3.47 2.54
C LYS A 276 -4.00 4.74 1.85
N PHE A 277 -3.64 4.57 0.59
CA PHE A 277 -3.33 5.67 -0.32
C PHE A 277 -4.13 5.53 -1.60
N SER A 278 -4.72 6.61 -2.07
CA SER A 278 -5.33 6.59 -3.39
C SER A 278 -5.25 7.97 -4.03
N GLY A 279 -4.76 8.05 -5.27
CA GLY A 279 -4.69 9.35 -5.91
C GLY A 279 -3.93 9.37 -7.23
N PRO A 280 -3.87 10.57 -7.84
CA PRO A 280 -3.17 10.79 -9.08
C PRO A 280 -1.65 10.88 -8.88
N MET A 281 -0.92 10.44 -9.89
CA MET A 281 0.52 10.57 -10.04
C MET A 281 0.82 11.20 -11.40
N LEU A 282 1.72 12.17 -11.40
CA LEU A 282 2.30 12.76 -12.62
C LEU A 282 3.80 12.47 -12.64
N TYR A 283 4.32 12.02 -13.77
CA TYR A 283 5.72 11.65 -13.87
C TYR A 283 6.32 11.96 -15.25
N VAL A 284 7.61 12.17 -15.27
CA VAL A 284 8.43 12.11 -16.49
C VAL A 284 9.01 10.70 -16.59
N ASN A 285 9.15 10.20 -17.81
CA ASN A 285 9.76 8.91 -18.05
C ASN A 285 10.87 9.01 -19.11
N ALA A 286 11.88 8.16 -18.95
CA ALA A 286 12.99 8.00 -19.88
C ALA A 286 13.22 6.52 -20.13
N SER A 287 13.48 6.13 -21.39
CA SER A 287 13.81 4.74 -21.73
C SER A 287 14.88 4.66 -22.82
N PHE A 288 15.73 3.61 -22.73
CA PHE A 288 16.92 3.41 -23.56
C PHE A 288 17.10 1.93 -23.90
#